data_31973a892b72ee0cc8f0bc418490c9aa
#
_entry.id   31973a892b72ee0cc8f0bc418490c9aa
#
_cell.length_a   1.000
_cell.length_b   1.000
_cell.length_c   1.000
_cell.angle_alpha   90.00
_cell.angle_beta   90.00
_cell.angle_gamma   90.00
#
_symmetry.space_group_name_H-M   'P 1'
#
loop_
_entity.id
_entity.type
_entity.pdbx_description
1 polymer ?
#
loop_
_entity_poly.entity_id
_entity_poly.type
_entity_poly.pdbx_seq_one_letter_code
_entity_poly.pdbx_strand_id
1 'polypeptide(L)'
;MSRRLFPFFLALMMFCPLTRAQDTSTQREQKEKLEKEIELINKQLSSADSKSRSALSNYNLVSKKISNRKKLLENSRRKEREIGDQIYLKQKEINALQASCDTLSAHYDRLILGAYKNRDARIWYMYILSSEDLSQAYRRYGYFKSLASQIQSQAQQIEQQKEELLKQKAALQEMKKAQKKQSDESQKELGRLTDEQKESKQLVNSLNKAKKRYQKELAAKKKQVEALDREIARIVKEAMKTSPSGKTEVDQALAAEFSKNRGLLPWPADGPVVEPFGERFHPVYKNVKLPKNNGIGIALKSGTPVRCVFDGVVKQVLVMPGYNQCVLVQHGNYFTFYCKLRNVSVKSGQKVKTGQQLGVVDTINKDTQLHFQVWKDTTPQNPESWLK
;
A
#
# COMPACT_ATOMS: atom_id res chain seq x y z
N MET A 1 -11.33 20.82 61.01
CA MET A 1 -11.65 19.62 60.18
C MET A 1 -11.28 19.97 58.72
N SER A 2 -10.19 19.38 58.31
CA SER A 2 -9.51 19.62 57.03
C SER A 2 -10.24 18.89 55.91
N ARG A 3 -10.90 19.60 54.98
CA ARG A 3 -11.37 19.02 53.72
C ARG A 3 -10.31 19.28 52.67
N ARG A 4 -9.58 18.24 52.32
CA ARG A 4 -8.65 18.21 51.16
C ARG A 4 -9.43 18.35 49.89
N LEU A 5 -9.27 19.49 49.21
CA LEU A 5 -9.59 19.66 47.82
C LEU A 5 -8.58 18.88 46.98
N PHE A 6 -9.03 17.83 46.30
CA PHE A 6 -8.29 17.10 45.27
C PHE A 6 -8.22 17.98 44.00
N PRO A 7 -7.04 18.35 43.54
CA PRO A 7 -6.94 18.90 42.17
C PRO A 7 -7.06 17.70 41.20
N PHE A 8 -8.13 17.70 40.43
CA PHE A 8 -8.28 16.79 39.30
C PHE A 8 -7.24 17.23 38.25
N PHE A 9 -6.03 16.66 38.37
CA PHE A 9 -4.97 16.79 37.37
C PHE A 9 -5.42 16.00 36.15
N LEU A 10 -5.95 16.72 35.16
CA LEU A 10 -6.24 16.20 33.82
C LEU A 10 -4.90 15.90 33.17
N ALA A 11 -4.38 14.68 33.39
CA ALA A 11 -3.26 14.16 32.63
C ALA A 11 -3.70 14.01 31.17
N LEU A 12 -3.47 15.05 30.39
CA LEU A 12 -3.50 15.02 28.94
C LEU A 12 -2.40 14.06 28.48
N MET A 13 -2.73 12.76 28.35
CA MET A 13 -1.87 11.81 27.66
C MET A 13 -1.70 12.32 26.24
N MET A 14 -0.56 12.92 25.98
CA MET A 14 -0.02 13.12 24.63
C MET A 14 0.18 11.73 24.04
N PHE A 15 -0.87 11.19 23.44
CA PHE A 15 -0.80 10.01 22.60
C PHE A 15 -0.04 10.42 21.34
N CYS A 16 1.21 10.03 21.28
CA CYS A 16 2.12 10.31 20.17
C CYS A 16 1.53 9.77 18.87
N PRO A 17 1.22 10.61 17.85
CA PRO A 17 0.62 10.15 16.59
C PRO A 17 1.64 9.55 15.62
N LEU A 18 2.85 9.21 16.08
CA LEU A 18 3.95 8.74 15.21
C LEU A 18 3.67 7.42 14.49
N THR A 19 2.87 6.52 15.06
CA THR A 19 2.55 5.24 14.41
C THR A 19 1.52 5.36 13.28
N ARG A 20 0.64 6.38 13.31
CA ARG A 20 -0.38 6.58 12.26
C ARG A 20 0.15 7.24 10.98
N ALA A 21 1.20 8.06 11.07
CA ALA A 21 1.79 8.70 9.90
C ALA A 21 2.49 7.69 8.97
N GLN A 22 3.12 6.67 9.54
CA GLN A 22 3.82 5.62 8.79
C GLN A 22 2.85 4.70 8.03
N ASP A 23 1.68 4.40 8.59
CA ASP A 23 0.66 3.54 7.97
C ASP A 23 -0.02 4.23 6.78
N THR A 24 -0.23 5.55 6.84
CA THR A 24 -0.84 6.32 5.74
C THR A 24 0.09 6.52 4.54
N SER A 25 1.41 6.64 4.74
CA SER A 25 2.38 6.75 3.65
C SER A 25 2.48 5.42 2.88
N THR A 26 2.58 4.30 3.59
CA THR A 26 2.63 2.95 3.02
C THR A 26 1.36 2.62 2.21
N GLN A 27 0.19 2.97 2.72
CA GLN A 27 -1.08 2.79 2.00
C GLN A 27 -1.17 3.66 0.74
N ARG A 28 -0.65 4.88 0.79
CA ARG A 28 -0.61 5.78 -0.37
C ARG A 28 0.31 5.25 -1.46
N GLU A 29 1.49 4.77 -1.10
CA GLU A 29 2.44 4.15 -2.03
C GLU A 29 1.86 2.87 -2.67
N GLN A 30 1.21 2.02 -1.87
CA GLN A 30 0.52 0.84 -2.39
C GLN A 30 -0.60 1.19 -3.36
N LYS A 31 -1.41 2.21 -3.06
CA LYS A 31 -2.46 2.71 -3.96
C LYS A 31 -1.85 3.17 -5.29
N GLU A 32 -0.83 4.01 -5.24
CA GLU A 32 -0.15 4.54 -6.42
C GLU A 32 0.49 3.43 -7.28
N LYS A 33 1.12 2.44 -6.64
CA LYS A 33 1.67 1.26 -7.34
C LYS A 33 0.58 0.48 -8.07
N LEU A 34 -0.55 0.20 -7.41
CA LEU A 34 -1.68 -0.52 -8.02
C LEU A 34 -2.30 0.27 -9.18
N GLU A 35 -2.43 1.58 -9.05
CA GLU A 35 -2.95 2.47 -10.11
C GLU A 35 -2.01 2.49 -11.33
N LYS A 36 -0.70 2.59 -11.13
CA LYS A 36 0.31 2.50 -12.20
C LYS A 36 0.27 1.15 -12.92
N GLU A 37 0.14 0.05 -12.18
CA GLU A 37 -0.01 -1.28 -12.75
C GLU A 37 -1.29 -1.41 -13.60
N ILE A 38 -2.42 -0.88 -13.11
CA ILE A 38 -3.69 -0.86 -13.86
C ILE A 38 -3.55 -0.02 -15.14
N GLU A 39 -2.91 1.15 -15.07
CA GLU A 39 -2.66 2.00 -16.23
C GLU A 39 -1.81 1.29 -17.29
N LEU A 40 -0.73 0.63 -16.87
CA LEU A 40 0.11 -0.18 -17.77
C LEU A 40 -0.71 -1.29 -18.44
N ILE A 41 -1.52 -2.02 -17.68
CA ILE A 41 -2.38 -3.07 -18.21
C ILE A 41 -3.39 -2.49 -19.21
N ASN A 42 -4.01 -1.34 -18.91
CA ASN A 42 -4.92 -0.65 -19.83
C ASN A 42 -4.23 -0.27 -21.13
N LYS A 43 -3.01 0.30 -21.08
CA LYS A 43 -2.21 0.62 -22.27
C LYS A 43 -1.90 -0.62 -23.11
N GLN A 44 -1.61 -1.74 -22.47
CA GLN A 44 -1.39 -3.00 -23.17
C GLN A 44 -2.67 -3.54 -23.82
N LEU A 45 -3.80 -3.48 -23.13
CA LEU A 45 -5.09 -3.95 -23.67
C LEU A 45 -5.64 -3.06 -24.80
N SER A 46 -5.43 -1.74 -24.72
CA SER A 46 -5.89 -0.77 -25.74
C SER A 46 -5.00 -0.68 -26.97
N SER A 47 -3.78 -1.26 -26.94
CA SER A 47 -2.89 -1.23 -28.09
C SER A 47 -3.52 -1.94 -29.30
N ALA A 48 -3.23 -1.46 -30.52
CA ALA A 48 -3.72 -2.07 -31.77
C ALA A 48 -3.43 -3.57 -31.89
N ASP A 49 -2.44 -4.03 -31.15
CA ASP A 49 -2.00 -5.42 -31.06
C ASP A 49 -2.86 -6.30 -30.13
N SER A 50 -3.79 -5.73 -29.35
CA SER A 50 -4.62 -6.49 -28.40
C SER A 50 -5.46 -7.58 -29.07
N LYS A 51 -5.96 -7.33 -30.29
CA LYS A 51 -6.73 -8.31 -31.08
C LYS A 51 -5.91 -9.50 -31.54
N SER A 52 -4.60 -9.36 -31.64
CA SER A 52 -3.68 -10.42 -32.12
C SER A 52 -2.98 -11.16 -30.99
N ARG A 53 -3.14 -10.74 -29.75
CA ARG A 53 -2.62 -11.48 -28.58
C ARG A 53 -3.39 -12.77 -28.38
N SER A 54 -2.73 -13.75 -27.75
CA SER A 54 -3.44 -14.93 -27.32
C SER A 54 -4.56 -14.54 -26.35
N ALA A 55 -5.71 -15.16 -26.49
CA ALA A 55 -6.85 -14.89 -25.61
C ALA A 55 -6.53 -15.19 -24.12
N LEU A 56 -5.58 -16.11 -23.85
CA LEU A 56 -5.08 -16.36 -22.50
C LEU A 56 -4.26 -15.20 -21.95
N SER A 57 -3.40 -14.58 -22.76
CA SER A 57 -2.61 -13.43 -22.33
C SER A 57 -3.52 -12.26 -21.98
N ASN A 58 -4.51 -11.97 -22.82
CA ASN A 58 -5.52 -10.94 -22.52
C ASN A 58 -6.29 -11.27 -21.23
N TYR A 59 -6.69 -12.53 -21.04
CA TYR A 59 -7.36 -12.96 -19.82
C TYR A 59 -6.48 -12.76 -18.56
N ASN A 60 -5.20 -13.11 -18.63
CA ASN A 60 -4.26 -12.93 -17.52
C ASN A 60 -4.11 -11.45 -17.15
N LEU A 61 -4.01 -10.57 -18.15
CA LEU A 61 -3.95 -9.13 -17.94
C LEU A 61 -5.23 -8.60 -17.26
N VAL A 62 -6.41 -8.96 -17.77
CA VAL A 62 -7.69 -8.55 -17.19
C VAL A 62 -7.87 -9.12 -15.77
N SER A 63 -7.49 -10.37 -15.54
CA SER A 63 -7.54 -11.00 -14.23
C SER A 63 -6.65 -10.28 -13.20
N LYS A 64 -5.42 -9.92 -13.60
CA LYS A 64 -4.52 -9.13 -12.75
C LYS A 64 -5.09 -7.75 -12.46
N LYS A 65 -5.65 -7.08 -13.47
CA LYS A 65 -6.33 -5.79 -13.34
C LYS A 65 -7.46 -5.85 -12.31
N ILE A 66 -8.33 -6.87 -12.41
CA ILE A 66 -9.42 -7.12 -11.45
C ILE A 66 -8.87 -7.33 -10.03
N SER A 67 -7.80 -8.13 -9.89
CA SER A 67 -7.16 -8.37 -8.60
C SER A 67 -6.64 -7.08 -7.96
N ASN A 68 -5.95 -6.25 -8.75
CA ASN A 68 -5.43 -4.96 -8.28
C ASN A 68 -6.56 -4.01 -7.89
N ARG A 69 -7.64 -3.97 -8.68
CA ARG A 69 -8.81 -3.13 -8.36
C ARG A 69 -9.55 -3.58 -7.10
N LYS A 70 -9.64 -4.88 -6.85
CA LYS A 70 -10.19 -5.40 -5.58
C LYS A 70 -9.38 -4.92 -4.38
N LYS A 71 -8.04 -4.94 -4.47
CA LYS A 71 -7.16 -4.42 -3.41
C LYS A 71 -7.34 -2.91 -3.21
N LEU A 72 -7.48 -2.15 -4.30
CA LEU A 72 -7.77 -0.71 -4.21
C LEU A 72 -9.10 -0.45 -3.50
N LEU A 73 -10.15 -1.18 -3.87
CA LEU A 73 -11.48 -1.06 -3.23
C LEU A 73 -11.43 -1.43 -1.75
N GLU A 74 -10.72 -2.49 -1.39
CA GLU A 74 -10.54 -2.91 0.00
C GLU A 74 -9.81 -1.83 0.82
N ASN A 75 -8.71 -1.28 0.30
CA ASN A 75 -7.98 -0.19 0.93
C ASN A 75 -8.85 1.06 1.09
N SER A 76 -9.65 1.40 0.06
CA SER A 76 -10.58 2.54 0.10
C SER A 76 -11.64 2.36 1.19
N ARG A 77 -12.25 1.17 1.28
CA ARG A 77 -13.24 0.83 2.31
C ARG A 77 -12.66 0.81 3.73
N ARG A 78 -11.40 0.38 3.87
CA ARG A 78 -10.71 0.43 5.17
C ARG A 78 -10.54 1.88 5.63
N LYS A 79 -10.06 2.75 4.75
CA LYS A 79 -9.97 4.20 5.02
C LYS A 79 -11.32 4.82 5.39
N GLU A 80 -12.36 4.46 4.66
CA GLU A 80 -13.72 4.96 4.93
C GLU A 80 -14.17 4.60 6.35
N ARG A 81 -13.93 3.35 6.80
CA ARG A 81 -14.21 2.91 8.17
C ARG A 81 -13.38 3.67 9.20
N GLU A 82 -12.06 3.81 8.98
CA GLU A 82 -11.17 4.55 9.88
C GLU A 82 -11.62 6.00 10.08
N ILE A 83 -12.03 6.68 9.00
CA ILE A 83 -12.60 8.03 9.08
C ILE A 83 -13.93 8.01 9.83
N GLY A 84 -14.78 7.02 9.60
CA GLY A 84 -16.05 6.84 10.32
C GLY A 84 -15.87 6.69 11.82
N ASP A 85 -14.90 5.87 12.24
CA ASP A 85 -14.56 5.69 13.66
C ASP A 85 -14.04 6.98 14.30
N GLN A 86 -13.20 7.72 13.57
CA GLN A 86 -12.72 9.04 14.03
C GLN A 86 -13.85 10.06 14.17
N ILE A 87 -14.79 10.09 13.23
CA ILE A 87 -15.98 10.94 13.30
C ILE A 87 -16.82 10.59 14.53
N TYR A 88 -17.02 9.29 14.79
CA TYR A 88 -17.77 8.84 15.97
C TYR A 88 -17.12 9.29 17.27
N LEU A 89 -15.80 9.09 17.42
CA LEU A 89 -15.04 9.53 18.61
C LEU A 89 -15.10 11.04 18.75
N LYS A 90 -14.90 11.77 17.67
CA LYS A 90 -14.95 13.23 17.67
C LYS A 90 -16.32 13.78 18.03
N GLN A 91 -17.39 13.14 17.56
CA GLN A 91 -18.75 13.52 17.92
C GLN A 91 -19.01 13.29 19.43
N LYS A 92 -18.48 12.17 19.98
CA LYS A 92 -18.57 11.91 21.43
C LYS A 92 -17.85 12.96 22.27
N GLU A 93 -16.64 13.38 21.84
CA GLU A 93 -15.90 14.47 22.47
C GLU A 93 -16.68 15.79 22.44
N ILE A 94 -17.23 16.15 21.29
CA ILE A 94 -18.04 17.35 21.10
C ILE A 94 -19.28 17.32 22.01
N ASN A 95 -19.95 16.18 22.10
CA ASN A 95 -21.15 16.05 22.96
C ASN A 95 -20.77 16.22 24.45
N ALA A 96 -19.66 15.65 24.89
CA ALA A 96 -19.15 15.82 26.26
C ALA A 96 -18.77 17.29 26.55
N LEU A 97 -18.07 17.93 25.63
CA LEU A 97 -17.69 19.33 25.75
C LEU A 97 -18.92 20.25 25.77
N GLN A 98 -19.92 19.98 24.94
CA GLN A 98 -21.18 20.72 24.92
C GLN A 98 -21.90 20.59 26.27
N ALA A 99 -22.04 19.38 26.80
CA ALA A 99 -22.67 19.15 28.11
C ALA A 99 -21.92 19.87 29.26
N SER A 100 -20.58 19.89 29.22
CA SER A 100 -19.76 20.63 30.15
C SER A 100 -20.00 22.13 30.06
N CYS A 101 -20.02 22.66 28.82
CA CYS A 101 -20.29 24.07 28.56
C CYS A 101 -21.69 24.50 29.04
N ASP A 102 -22.71 23.66 28.78
CA ASP A 102 -24.09 23.92 29.20
C ASP A 102 -24.21 23.91 30.72
N THR A 103 -23.56 22.97 31.41
CA THR A 103 -23.51 22.90 32.87
C THR A 103 -22.83 24.14 33.47
N LEU A 104 -21.68 24.57 32.91
CA LEU A 104 -20.94 25.71 33.36
C LEU A 104 -21.74 27.02 33.13
N SER A 105 -22.39 27.14 31.97
CA SER A 105 -23.27 28.27 31.66
C SER A 105 -24.45 28.33 32.62
N ALA A 106 -25.15 27.25 32.92
CA ALA A 106 -26.26 27.22 33.88
C ALA A 106 -25.80 27.56 35.30
N HIS A 107 -24.56 27.21 35.67
CA HIS A 107 -24.00 27.63 36.94
C HIS A 107 -23.70 29.11 36.99
N TYR A 108 -23.12 29.65 35.93
CA TYR A 108 -22.82 31.07 35.76
C TYR A 108 -24.12 31.91 35.80
N ASP A 109 -25.15 31.49 35.08
CA ASP A 109 -26.44 32.18 35.06
C ASP A 109 -27.06 32.28 36.45
N ARG A 110 -26.96 31.21 37.25
CA ARG A 110 -27.42 31.25 38.66
C ARG A 110 -26.64 32.21 39.52
N LEU A 111 -25.32 32.29 39.32
CA LEU A 111 -24.47 33.26 40.05
C LEU A 111 -24.79 34.69 39.65
N ILE A 112 -24.97 34.96 38.36
CA ILE A 112 -25.33 36.29 37.86
C ILE A 112 -26.72 36.73 38.33
N LEU A 113 -27.72 35.82 38.30
CA LEU A 113 -29.05 36.11 38.86
C LEU A 113 -29.00 36.42 40.35
N GLY A 114 -28.18 35.70 41.12
CA GLY A 114 -27.94 35.96 42.54
C GLY A 114 -27.31 37.33 42.77
N ALA A 115 -26.28 37.67 42.01
CA ALA A 115 -25.61 38.95 42.06
C ALA A 115 -26.54 40.11 41.60
N TYR A 116 -27.38 39.89 40.56
CA TYR A 116 -28.34 40.88 40.08
C TYR A 116 -29.44 41.20 41.10
N LYS A 117 -30.02 40.18 41.75
CA LYS A 117 -31.02 40.36 42.83
C LYS A 117 -30.49 41.20 43.98
N ASN A 118 -29.18 41.09 44.27
CA ASN A 118 -28.50 41.81 45.33
C ASN A 118 -27.65 42.99 44.82
N ARG A 119 -27.99 43.60 43.68
CA ARG A 119 -27.20 44.62 43.00
C ARG A 119 -27.13 45.96 43.68
N ASP A 120 -28.02 46.20 44.69
CA ASP A 120 -27.98 47.45 45.44
C ASP A 120 -26.70 47.55 46.27
N ALA A 121 -25.81 48.45 45.89
CA ALA A 121 -24.54 48.65 46.55
C ALA A 121 -24.71 48.97 48.05
N ARG A 122 -25.84 49.55 48.44
CA ARG A 122 -26.15 49.84 49.86
C ARG A 122 -26.24 48.57 50.68
N ILE A 123 -26.85 47.49 50.15
CA ILE A 123 -26.94 46.21 50.82
C ILE A 123 -25.56 45.62 51.12
N TRP A 124 -24.64 45.75 50.16
CA TRP A 124 -23.26 45.25 50.29
C TRP A 124 -22.46 46.04 51.34
N TYR A 125 -22.56 47.37 51.28
CA TYR A 125 -21.93 48.20 52.30
C TYR A 125 -22.51 47.95 53.69
N MET A 126 -23.84 47.89 53.82
CA MET A 126 -24.51 47.56 55.05
C MET A 126 -24.08 46.21 55.60
N TYR A 127 -23.93 45.18 54.78
CA TYR A 127 -23.49 43.86 55.17
C TYR A 127 -22.05 43.87 55.72
N ILE A 128 -21.15 44.63 55.13
CA ILE A 128 -19.79 44.78 55.59
C ILE A 128 -19.73 45.63 56.85
N LEU A 129 -20.46 46.76 56.88
CA LEU A 129 -20.48 47.67 58.02
C LEU A 129 -21.24 47.13 59.25
N SER A 130 -22.17 46.23 59.07
CA SER A 130 -22.89 45.50 60.16
C SER A 130 -22.04 44.43 60.82
N SER A 131 -20.74 44.39 60.64
CA SER A 131 -19.84 43.43 61.25
C SER A 131 -19.59 43.80 62.71
N GLU A 132 -19.44 42.76 63.56
CA GLU A 132 -19.20 42.92 64.98
C GLU A 132 -17.77 43.41 65.27
N ASP A 133 -16.82 43.08 64.41
CA ASP A 133 -15.41 43.52 64.50
C ASP A 133 -14.81 43.77 63.11
N LEU A 134 -13.64 44.43 63.09
CA LEU A 134 -12.87 44.71 61.84
C LEU A 134 -12.41 43.44 61.13
N SER A 135 -12.11 42.41 61.87
CA SER A 135 -11.72 41.13 61.31
C SER A 135 -12.84 40.46 60.54
N GLN A 136 -14.06 40.53 61.01
CA GLN A 136 -15.25 40.05 60.36
C GLN A 136 -15.57 40.88 59.09
N ALA A 137 -15.45 42.20 59.17
CA ALA A 137 -15.60 43.09 58.02
C ALA A 137 -14.61 42.75 56.90
N TYR A 138 -13.34 42.54 57.23
CA TYR A 138 -12.30 42.13 56.28
C TYR A 138 -12.58 40.76 55.66
N ARG A 139 -13.06 39.78 56.43
CA ARG A 139 -13.48 38.47 55.88
C ARG A 139 -14.65 38.58 54.92
N ARG A 140 -15.65 39.42 55.24
CA ARG A 140 -16.83 39.64 54.37
C ARG A 140 -16.42 40.33 53.08
N TYR A 141 -15.52 41.32 53.15
CA TYR A 141 -14.96 41.99 51.94
C TYR A 141 -14.17 41.00 51.07
N GLY A 142 -13.31 40.18 51.69
CA GLY A 142 -12.54 39.14 51.01
C GLY A 142 -13.44 38.12 50.32
N TYR A 143 -14.58 37.78 50.92
CA TYR A 143 -15.57 36.87 50.30
C TYR A 143 -16.17 37.48 49.01
N PHE A 144 -16.55 38.75 49.01
CA PHE A 144 -17.06 39.41 47.82
C PHE A 144 -16.02 39.56 46.72
N LYS A 145 -14.80 39.92 47.05
CA LYS A 145 -13.69 39.98 46.11
C LYS A 145 -13.44 38.63 45.47
N SER A 146 -13.47 37.55 46.26
CA SER A 146 -13.33 36.19 45.79
C SER A 146 -14.50 35.81 44.86
N LEU A 147 -15.73 36.14 45.22
CA LEU A 147 -16.90 35.85 44.41
C LEU A 147 -16.85 36.59 43.04
N ALA A 148 -16.47 37.86 43.03
CA ALA A 148 -16.31 38.64 41.79
C ALA A 148 -15.24 38.01 40.87
N SER A 149 -14.08 37.66 41.46
CA SER A 149 -13.01 36.96 40.73
C SER A 149 -13.46 35.61 40.16
N GLN A 150 -14.25 34.86 40.92
CA GLN A 150 -14.79 33.57 40.50
C GLN A 150 -15.77 33.72 39.34
N ILE A 151 -16.67 34.72 39.39
CA ILE A 151 -17.59 35.03 38.29
C ILE A 151 -16.82 35.38 37.01
N GLN A 152 -15.80 36.25 37.12
CA GLN A 152 -14.97 36.63 35.98
C GLN A 152 -14.22 35.41 35.37
N SER A 153 -13.62 34.58 36.24
CA SER A 153 -12.93 33.37 35.80
C SER A 153 -13.88 32.38 35.09
N GLN A 154 -15.08 32.20 35.61
CA GLN A 154 -16.08 31.31 34.96
C GLN A 154 -16.54 31.86 33.60
N ALA A 155 -16.73 33.18 33.49
CA ALA A 155 -17.06 33.79 32.19
C ALA A 155 -15.98 33.54 31.15
N GLN A 156 -14.71 33.71 31.52
CA GLN A 156 -13.58 33.43 30.63
C GLN A 156 -13.51 31.94 30.25
N GLN A 157 -13.75 31.02 31.20
CA GLN A 157 -13.78 29.60 30.92
C GLN A 157 -14.90 29.21 29.93
N ILE A 158 -16.09 29.80 30.09
CA ILE A 158 -17.21 29.59 29.18
C ILE A 158 -16.86 30.07 27.77
N GLU A 159 -16.25 31.23 27.65
CA GLU A 159 -15.84 31.78 26.34
C GLU A 159 -14.82 30.90 25.67
N GLN A 160 -13.79 30.46 26.38
CA GLN A 160 -12.77 29.54 25.88
C GLN A 160 -13.37 28.17 25.45
N GLN A 161 -14.27 27.60 26.25
CA GLN A 161 -14.93 26.34 25.91
C GLN A 161 -15.84 26.47 24.69
N LYS A 162 -16.55 27.62 24.55
CA LYS A 162 -17.37 27.88 23.37
C LYS A 162 -16.52 28.01 22.09
N GLU A 163 -15.40 28.71 22.17
CA GLU A 163 -14.47 28.85 21.07
C GLU A 163 -13.92 27.46 20.64
N GLU A 164 -13.46 26.68 21.62
CA GLU A 164 -12.96 25.33 21.36
C GLU A 164 -14.05 24.42 20.75
N LEU A 165 -15.29 24.51 21.25
CA LEU A 165 -16.43 23.77 20.70
C LEU A 165 -16.70 24.13 19.24
N LEU A 166 -16.61 25.40 18.88
CA LEU A 166 -16.76 25.85 17.49
C LEU A 166 -15.67 25.29 16.60
N LYS A 167 -14.40 25.33 17.06
CA LYS A 167 -13.27 24.74 16.34
C LYS A 167 -13.46 23.23 16.11
N GLN A 168 -13.90 22.51 17.14
CA GLN A 168 -14.13 21.07 17.03
C GLN A 168 -15.30 20.73 16.12
N LYS A 169 -16.38 21.51 16.15
CA LYS A 169 -17.52 21.36 15.22
C LYS A 169 -17.09 21.60 13.77
N ALA A 170 -16.26 22.61 13.52
CA ALA A 170 -15.72 22.89 12.19
C ALA A 170 -14.82 21.73 11.70
N ALA A 171 -13.92 21.22 12.55
CA ALA A 171 -13.09 20.07 12.24
C ALA A 171 -13.92 18.82 11.91
N LEU A 172 -14.99 18.57 12.67
CA LEU A 172 -15.92 17.47 12.40
C LEU A 172 -16.60 17.60 11.03
N GLN A 173 -16.97 18.82 10.62
CA GLN A 173 -17.55 19.05 9.29
C GLN A 173 -16.57 18.72 8.17
N GLU A 174 -15.29 19.10 8.31
CA GLU A 174 -14.26 18.75 7.34
C GLU A 174 -14.03 17.23 7.28
N MET A 175 -14.03 16.55 8.42
CA MET A 175 -13.94 15.07 8.45
C MET A 175 -15.13 14.42 7.73
N LYS A 176 -16.36 14.90 7.90
CA LYS A 176 -17.54 14.43 7.18
C LYS A 176 -17.45 14.65 5.67
N LYS A 177 -16.90 15.80 5.23
CA LYS A 177 -16.62 16.05 3.81
C LYS A 177 -15.59 15.07 3.25
N ALA A 178 -14.51 14.82 4.01
CA ALA A 178 -13.49 13.83 3.63
C ALA A 178 -14.05 12.41 3.53
N GLN A 179 -14.93 12.01 4.47
CA GLN A 179 -15.62 10.72 4.43
C GLN A 179 -16.49 10.58 3.18
N LYS A 180 -17.28 11.61 2.86
CA LYS A 180 -18.12 11.61 1.66
C LYS A 180 -17.28 11.44 0.39
N LYS A 181 -16.18 12.20 0.27
CA LYS A 181 -15.25 12.08 -0.87
C LYS A 181 -14.68 10.66 -0.97
N GLN A 182 -14.29 10.05 0.16
CA GLN A 182 -13.75 8.70 0.20
C GLN A 182 -14.81 7.65 -0.18
N SER A 183 -16.06 7.84 0.23
CA SER A 183 -17.20 6.98 -0.15
C SER A 183 -17.48 7.07 -1.65
N ASP A 184 -17.48 8.28 -2.23
CA ASP A 184 -17.65 8.49 -3.67
C ASP A 184 -16.52 7.82 -4.49
N GLU A 185 -15.27 7.88 -4.00
CA GLU A 185 -14.14 7.15 -4.61
C GLU A 185 -14.36 5.63 -4.56
N SER A 186 -14.80 5.09 -3.41
CA SER A 186 -15.10 3.65 -3.26
C SER A 186 -16.18 3.20 -4.23
N GLN A 187 -17.20 4.02 -4.43
CA GLN A 187 -18.31 3.71 -5.33
C GLN A 187 -17.88 3.73 -6.80
N LYS A 188 -17.02 4.69 -7.19
CA LYS A 188 -16.41 4.71 -8.53
C LYS A 188 -15.55 3.47 -8.80
N GLU A 189 -14.73 3.06 -7.82
CA GLU A 189 -13.92 1.85 -7.96
C GLU A 189 -14.78 0.58 -8.05
N LEU A 190 -15.90 0.52 -7.34
CA LEU A 190 -16.86 -0.59 -7.45
C LEU A 190 -17.49 -0.65 -8.85
N GLY A 191 -17.89 0.49 -9.41
CA GLY A 191 -18.40 0.58 -10.78
C GLY A 191 -17.39 0.04 -11.80
N ARG A 192 -16.14 0.53 -11.73
CA ARG A 192 -15.06 0.07 -12.59
C ARG A 192 -14.77 -1.43 -12.45
N LEU A 193 -14.82 -1.95 -11.22
CA LEU A 193 -14.65 -3.39 -10.97
C LEU A 193 -15.74 -4.22 -11.63
N THR A 194 -16.97 -3.73 -11.62
CA THR A 194 -18.13 -4.39 -12.25
C THR A 194 -17.95 -4.46 -13.77
N ASP A 195 -17.49 -3.37 -14.40
CA ASP A 195 -17.23 -3.32 -15.84
C ASP A 195 -16.10 -4.28 -16.23
N GLU A 196 -15.02 -4.32 -15.46
CA GLU A 196 -13.89 -5.23 -15.70
C GLU A 196 -14.27 -6.70 -15.50
N GLN A 197 -15.16 -7.01 -14.57
CA GLN A 197 -15.72 -8.35 -14.42
C GLN A 197 -16.59 -8.75 -15.63
N LYS A 198 -17.34 -7.82 -16.20
CA LYS A 198 -18.11 -8.04 -17.42
C LYS A 198 -17.19 -8.32 -18.61
N GLU A 199 -16.13 -7.53 -18.78
CA GLU A 199 -15.08 -7.77 -19.78
C GLU A 199 -14.46 -9.16 -19.63
N SER A 200 -14.09 -9.55 -18.40
CA SER A 200 -13.57 -10.88 -18.11
C SER A 200 -14.52 -12.01 -18.53
N LYS A 201 -15.82 -11.86 -18.26
CA LYS A 201 -16.84 -12.83 -18.72
C LYS A 201 -16.92 -12.94 -20.24
N GLN A 202 -16.82 -11.83 -20.95
CA GLN A 202 -16.81 -11.83 -22.42
C GLN A 202 -15.57 -12.54 -22.97
N LEU A 203 -14.38 -12.33 -22.39
CA LEU A 203 -13.16 -13.05 -22.74
C LEU A 203 -13.29 -14.56 -22.50
N VAL A 204 -13.86 -14.96 -21.37
CA VAL A 204 -14.15 -16.37 -21.07
C VAL A 204 -15.04 -17.00 -22.13
N ASN A 205 -16.11 -16.29 -22.56
CA ASN A 205 -17.02 -16.77 -23.58
C ASN A 205 -16.32 -16.91 -24.96
N SER A 206 -15.46 -15.96 -25.32
CA SER A 206 -14.68 -16.03 -26.56
C SER A 206 -13.68 -17.19 -26.54
N LEU A 207 -13.02 -17.44 -25.42
CA LEU A 207 -12.13 -18.57 -25.20
C LEU A 207 -12.89 -19.91 -25.38
N ASN A 208 -14.07 -20.02 -24.77
CA ASN A 208 -14.89 -21.23 -24.89
C ASN A 208 -15.27 -21.57 -26.33
N LYS A 209 -15.57 -20.55 -27.16
CA LYS A 209 -15.85 -20.73 -28.58
C LYS A 209 -14.61 -21.19 -29.37
N ALA A 210 -13.41 -20.79 -28.96
CA ALA A 210 -12.15 -21.11 -29.64
C ALA A 210 -11.41 -22.33 -29.07
N LYS A 211 -12.04 -23.14 -28.23
CA LYS A 211 -11.42 -24.23 -27.42
C LYS A 211 -10.51 -25.17 -28.24
N LYS A 212 -10.94 -25.65 -29.39
CA LYS A 212 -10.15 -26.59 -30.24
C LYS A 212 -8.86 -25.94 -30.78
N ARG A 213 -8.94 -24.68 -31.23
CA ARG A 213 -7.78 -23.92 -31.72
C ARG A 213 -6.80 -23.68 -30.58
N TYR A 214 -7.30 -23.29 -29.43
CA TYR A 214 -6.50 -23.03 -28.24
C TYR A 214 -5.74 -24.26 -27.73
N GLN A 215 -6.35 -25.46 -27.80
CA GLN A 215 -5.67 -26.70 -27.41
C GLN A 215 -4.44 -26.99 -28.28
N LYS A 216 -4.50 -26.70 -29.59
CA LYS A 216 -3.33 -26.82 -30.49
C LYS A 216 -2.23 -25.82 -30.14
N GLU A 217 -2.59 -24.56 -29.88
CA GLU A 217 -1.65 -23.51 -29.48
C GLU A 217 -0.99 -23.85 -28.13
N LEU A 218 -1.76 -24.37 -27.17
CA LEU A 218 -1.25 -24.83 -25.87
C LEU A 218 -0.24 -25.97 -25.99
N ALA A 219 -0.52 -26.95 -26.85
CA ALA A 219 0.40 -28.09 -27.07
C ALA A 219 1.73 -27.61 -27.69
N ALA A 220 1.69 -26.65 -28.64
CA ALA A 220 2.89 -26.05 -29.21
C ALA A 220 3.69 -25.27 -28.14
N LYS A 221 2.99 -24.47 -27.35
CA LYS A 221 3.62 -23.68 -26.25
C LYS A 221 4.24 -24.60 -25.18
N LYS A 222 3.59 -25.72 -24.84
CA LYS A 222 4.14 -26.72 -23.92
C LYS A 222 5.49 -27.25 -24.41
N LYS A 223 5.61 -27.63 -25.69
CA LYS A 223 6.87 -28.07 -26.29
C LYS A 223 7.97 -27.00 -26.22
N GLN A 224 7.62 -25.73 -26.44
CA GLN A 224 8.58 -24.61 -26.34
C GLN A 224 9.10 -24.41 -24.92
N VAL A 225 8.21 -24.44 -23.90
CA VAL A 225 8.59 -24.33 -22.49
C VAL A 225 9.49 -25.50 -22.07
N GLU A 226 9.12 -26.73 -22.42
CA GLU A 226 9.93 -27.92 -22.11
C GLU A 226 11.31 -27.89 -22.81
N ALA A 227 11.40 -27.33 -24.02
CA ALA A 227 12.67 -27.16 -24.71
C ALA A 227 13.53 -26.09 -24.00
N LEU A 228 12.94 -24.97 -23.58
CA LEU A 228 13.63 -23.92 -22.82
C LEU A 228 14.16 -24.49 -21.49
N ASP A 229 13.31 -25.17 -20.72
CA ASP A 229 13.70 -25.71 -19.41
C ASP A 229 14.84 -26.72 -19.52
N ARG A 230 14.80 -27.59 -20.55
CA ARG A 230 15.89 -28.56 -20.84
C ARG A 230 17.19 -27.84 -21.19
N GLU A 231 17.12 -26.79 -22.01
CA GLU A 231 18.29 -26.04 -22.43
C GLU A 231 18.88 -25.24 -21.26
N ILE A 232 18.06 -24.60 -20.44
CA ILE A 232 18.51 -23.94 -19.22
C ILE A 232 19.21 -24.93 -18.29
N ALA A 233 18.57 -26.07 -18.02
CA ALA A 233 19.15 -27.10 -17.15
C ALA A 233 20.48 -27.63 -17.70
N ARG A 234 20.62 -27.78 -19.05
CA ARG A 234 21.87 -28.17 -19.70
C ARG A 234 22.96 -27.12 -19.48
N ILE A 235 22.64 -25.84 -19.74
CA ILE A 235 23.60 -24.72 -19.62
C ILE A 235 24.02 -24.53 -18.16
N VAL A 236 23.10 -24.58 -17.21
CA VAL A 236 23.40 -24.51 -15.78
C VAL A 236 24.32 -25.64 -15.38
N LYS A 237 24.03 -26.87 -15.81
CA LYS A 237 24.89 -28.07 -15.54
C LYS A 237 26.28 -27.93 -16.14
N GLU A 238 26.39 -27.42 -17.36
CA GLU A 238 27.69 -27.11 -18.00
C GLU A 238 28.43 -25.99 -17.30
N ALA A 239 27.74 -24.90 -16.95
CA ALA A 239 28.34 -23.78 -16.19
C ALA A 239 28.90 -24.25 -14.83
N MET A 240 28.24 -25.19 -14.19
CA MET A 240 28.74 -25.81 -12.95
C MET A 240 29.95 -26.73 -13.18
N LYS A 241 30.09 -27.36 -14.35
CA LYS A 241 31.24 -28.21 -14.70
C LYS A 241 32.45 -27.42 -15.15
N THR A 242 32.24 -26.33 -15.90
CA THR A 242 33.30 -25.51 -16.50
C THR A 242 33.82 -24.42 -15.56
N SER A 243 33.22 -24.20 -14.41
CA SER A 243 33.88 -23.48 -13.33
C SER A 243 34.98 -24.38 -12.78
N PRO A 244 36.27 -24.07 -12.99
CA PRO A 244 37.35 -24.83 -12.38
C PRO A 244 37.20 -24.66 -10.88
N SER A 245 36.76 -25.73 -10.20
CA SER A 245 36.34 -25.72 -8.82
C SER A 245 35.18 -24.76 -8.51
N GLY A 246 33.98 -25.25 -8.39
CA GLY A 246 32.88 -24.58 -7.69
C GLY A 246 33.17 -24.34 -6.20
N LYS A 247 34.40 -23.89 -5.88
CA LYS A 247 34.94 -23.76 -4.54
C LYS A 247 35.97 -22.64 -4.41
N THR A 248 35.99 -21.68 -5.34
CA THR A 248 36.79 -20.48 -5.04
C THR A 248 36.07 -19.75 -3.90
N GLU A 249 36.83 -19.26 -2.91
CA GLU A 249 36.30 -18.46 -1.78
C GLU A 249 35.41 -17.32 -2.27
N VAL A 250 35.75 -16.72 -3.43
CA VAL A 250 35.00 -15.66 -4.09
C VAL A 250 33.59 -16.12 -4.53
N ASP A 251 33.47 -17.33 -5.11
CA ASP A 251 32.16 -17.85 -5.53
C ASP A 251 31.28 -18.25 -4.34
N GLN A 252 31.89 -18.73 -3.25
CA GLN A 252 31.18 -19.04 -2.01
C GLN A 252 30.73 -17.78 -1.29
N ALA A 253 31.57 -16.74 -1.23
CA ALA A 253 31.21 -15.44 -0.67
C ALA A 253 30.05 -14.81 -1.45
N LEU A 254 30.12 -14.80 -2.79
CA LEU A 254 29.05 -14.26 -3.64
C LEU A 254 27.73 -15.02 -3.49
N ALA A 255 27.78 -16.36 -3.38
CA ALA A 255 26.63 -17.19 -3.12
C ALA A 255 25.98 -16.92 -1.75
N ALA A 256 26.82 -16.76 -0.73
CA ALA A 256 26.36 -16.43 0.62
C ALA A 256 25.69 -15.05 0.66
N GLU A 257 26.28 -14.05 -0.01
CA GLU A 257 25.70 -12.71 -0.14
C GLU A 257 24.38 -12.73 -0.93
N PHE A 258 24.31 -13.45 -2.04
CA PHE A 258 23.06 -13.62 -2.79
C PHE A 258 21.98 -14.23 -1.91
N SER A 259 22.32 -15.26 -1.14
CA SER A 259 21.37 -15.95 -0.24
C SER A 259 20.87 -15.05 0.88
N LYS A 260 21.71 -14.20 1.46
CA LYS A 260 21.36 -13.22 2.49
C LYS A 260 20.39 -12.14 1.98
N ASN A 261 20.43 -11.85 0.68
CA ASN A 261 19.58 -10.87 0.03
C ASN A 261 18.22 -11.44 -0.43
N ARG A 262 17.82 -12.59 0.06
CA ARG A 262 16.50 -13.16 -0.23
C ARG A 262 15.38 -12.23 0.27
N GLY A 263 14.47 -11.82 -0.63
CA GLY A 263 13.40 -10.85 -0.38
C GLY A 263 13.85 -9.39 -0.43
N LEU A 264 15.14 -9.13 -0.74
CA LEU A 264 15.73 -7.80 -0.80
C LEU A 264 16.29 -7.45 -2.19
N LEU A 265 16.31 -8.39 -3.13
CA LEU A 265 16.82 -8.17 -4.47
C LEU A 265 15.92 -7.15 -5.22
N PRO A 266 16.53 -6.22 -5.97
CA PRO A 266 15.75 -5.30 -6.79
C PRO A 266 15.03 -6.04 -7.92
N TRP A 267 13.87 -5.53 -8.32
CA TRP A 267 13.17 -6.05 -9.49
C TRP A 267 14.00 -5.85 -10.77
N PRO A 268 14.05 -6.84 -11.67
CA PRO A 268 14.78 -6.71 -12.93
C PRO A 268 14.16 -5.69 -13.89
N ALA A 269 12.87 -5.46 -13.75
CA ALA A 269 12.10 -4.40 -14.40
C ALA A 269 10.83 -4.15 -13.62
N ASP A 270 10.29 -2.93 -13.69
CA ASP A 270 9.10 -2.52 -12.94
C ASP A 270 7.82 -2.81 -13.72
N GLY A 271 7.02 -3.74 -13.23
CA GLY A 271 5.76 -4.16 -13.85
C GLY A 271 5.03 -5.26 -13.10
N PRO A 272 3.74 -5.47 -13.40
CA PRO A 272 2.93 -6.50 -12.74
C PRO A 272 3.33 -7.91 -13.18
N VAL A 273 3.38 -8.84 -12.22
CA VAL A 273 3.53 -10.27 -12.50
C VAL A 273 2.21 -10.79 -13.06
N VAL A 274 2.22 -11.25 -14.32
CA VAL A 274 1.06 -11.79 -15.03
C VAL A 274 1.14 -13.31 -15.23
N GLU A 275 2.34 -13.89 -15.11
CA GLU A 275 2.55 -15.34 -15.12
C GLU A 275 3.33 -15.73 -13.86
N PRO A 276 2.67 -16.25 -12.81
CA PRO A 276 3.35 -16.63 -11.56
C PRO A 276 4.16 -17.93 -11.73
N PHE A 277 5.05 -18.17 -10.78
CA PHE A 277 5.87 -19.38 -10.69
C PHE A 277 5.04 -20.63 -10.37
N GLY A 278 5.47 -21.78 -10.86
CA GLY A 278 4.98 -23.08 -10.46
C GLY A 278 3.94 -23.72 -11.40
N GLU A 279 3.20 -24.67 -10.87
CA GLU A 279 2.14 -25.36 -11.60
C GLU A 279 0.90 -24.48 -11.70
N ARG A 280 0.32 -24.45 -12.88
CA ARG A 280 -0.86 -23.62 -13.16
C ARG A 280 -1.89 -24.40 -13.94
N PHE A 281 -3.14 -24.16 -13.63
CA PHE A 281 -4.26 -24.63 -14.42
C PHE A 281 -4.83 -23.50 -15.27
N HIS A 282 -5.42 -23.86 -16.40
CA HIS A 282 -6.07 -22.88 -17.24
C HIS A 282 -7.24 -22.24 -16.49
N PRO A 283 -7.29 -20.89 -16.35
CA PRO A 283 -8.28 -20.24 -15.48
C PRO A 283 -9.72 -20.49 -15.93
N VAL A 284 -9.95 -20.72 -17.22
CA VAL A 284 -11.27 -21.03 -17.79
C VAL A 284 -11.49 -22.53 -17.89
N TYR A 285 -10.49 -23.27 -18.35
CA TYR A 285 -10.56 -24.74 -18.47
C TYR A 285 -9.86 -25.39 -17.28
N LYS A 286 -10.54 -25.42 -16.13
CA LYS A 286 -9.95 -25.86 -14.83
C LYS A 286 -9.24 -27.22 -14.87
N ASN A 287 -9.62 -28.08 -15.81
CA ASN A 287 -8.99 -29.43 -15.97
C ASN A 287 -7.79 -29.41 -16.94
N VAL A 288 -7.45 -28.28 -17.55
CA VAL A 288 -6.32 -28.17 -18.46
C VAL A 288 -5.12 -27.62 -17.70
N LYS A 289 -4.12 -28.50 -17.47
CA LYS A 289 -2.84 -28.12 -16.86
C LYS A 289 -2.02 -27.32 -17.88
N LEU A 290 -1.61 -26.11 -17.49
CA LEU A 290 -0.67 -25.31 -18.26
C LEU A 290 0.76 -25.83 -18.07
N PRO A 291 1.71 -25.51 -18.98
CA PRO A 291 3.12 -25.78 -18.74
C PRO A 291 3.55 -25.20 -17.39
N LYS A 292 4.35 -25.96 -16.66
CA LYS A 292 4.96 -25.48 -15.41
C LYS A 292 5.80 -24.24 -15.73
N ASN A 293 5.68 -23.21 -14.94
CA ASN A 293 6.48 -22.00 -15.06
C ASN A 293 7.62 -22.04 -14.04
N ASN A 294 8.86 -22.18 -14.50
CA ASN A 294 10.04 -22.18 -13.64
C ASN A 294 10.55 -20.76 -13.31
N GLY A 295 9.78 -19.73 -13.67
CA GLY A 295 10.04 -18.33 -13.40
C GLY A 295 8.76 -17.52 -13.23
N ILE A 296 8.87 -16.23 -13.46
CA ILE A 296 7.73 -15.29 -13.50
C ILE A 296 7.71 -14.56 -14.84
N GLY A 297 6.50 -14.21 -15.28
CA GLY A 297 6.30 -13.30 -16.43
C GLY A 297 5.90 -11.92 -15.93
N ILE A 298 6.71 -10.90 -16.20
CA ILE A 298 6.48 -9.50 -15.82
C ILE A 298 6.00 -8.75 -17.05
N ALA A 299 4.78 -8.19 -17.02
CA ALA A 299 4.25 -7.39 -18.13
C ALA A 299 4.91 -6.01 -18.14
N LEU A 300 5.42 -5.59 -19.30
CA LEU A 300 6.23 -4.38 -19.45
C LEU A 300 5.78 -3.59 -20.70
N LYS A 301 6.24 -2.35 -20.81
CA LYS A 301 6.18 -1.58 -22.07
C LYS A 301 7.30 -2.05 -23.00
N SER A 302 7.05 -2.02 -24.31
CA SER A 302 8.09 -2.33 -25.30
C SER A 302 9.30 -1.40 -25.11
N GLY A 303 10.50 -2.00 -25.13
CA GLY A 303 11.74 -1.25 -24.93
C GLY A 303 12.08 -0.91 -23.48
N THR A 304 11.33 -1.40 -22.49
CA THR A 304 11.69 -1.22 -21.08
C THR A 304 13.07 -1.84 -20.79
N PRO A 305 14.01 -1.11 -20.17
CA PRO A 305 15.32 -1.64 -19.81
C PRO A 305 15.19 -2.75 -18.75
N VAL A 306 15.93 -3.84 -18.95
CA VAL A 306 16.02 -4.97 -18.03
C VAL A 306 17.38 -4.92 -17.34
N ARG A 307 17.37 -5.00 -16.00
CA ARG A 307 18.55 -4.81 -15.17
C ARG A 307 18.91 -6.08 -14.41
N CYS A 308 20.20 -6.25 -14.14
CA CYS A 308 20.72 -7.32 -13.31
C CYS A 308 20.26 -7.15 -11.85
N VAL A 309 19.75 -8.19 -11.25
CA VAL A 309 19.22 -8.15 -9.86
C VAL A 309 20.32 -8.23 -8.79
N PHE A 310 21.51 -8.75 -9.15
CA PHE A 310 22.63 -8.90 -8.24
C PHE A 310 23.97 -8.96 -8.99
N ASP A 311 25.08 -8.66 -8.32
CA ASP A 311 26.44 -8.75 -8.86
C ASP A 311 26.73 -10.18 -9.33
N GLY A 312 27.37 -10.34 -10.47
CA GLY A 312 27.66 -11.66 -11.01
C GLY A 312 28.46 -11.65 -12.30
N VAL A 313 28.49 -12.81 -12.96
CA VAL A 313 29.19 -13.01 -14.24
C VAL A 313 28.18 -13.54 -15.27
N VAL A 314 28.10 -12.92 -16.43
CA VAL A 314 27.30 -13.43 -17.55
C VAL A 314 27.91 -14.74 -18.04
N LYS A 315 27.22 -15.84 -17.85
CA LYS A 315 27.69 -17.15 -18.35
C LYS A 315 27.41 -17.36 -19.81
N GLN A 316 26.22 -16.95 -20.23
CA GLN A 316 25.82 -17.15 -21.62
C GLN A 316 24.80 -16.12 -22.08
N VAL A 317 24.91 -15.71 -23.31
CA VAL A 317 23.89 -15.01 -24.09
C VAL A 317 23.46 -15.95 -25.21
N LEU A 318 22.16 -16.27 -25.29
CA LEU A 318 21.64 -17.24 -26.28
C LEU A 318 20.32 -16.75 -26.85
N VAL A 319 19.98 -17.28 -28.03
CA VAL A 319 18.69 -17.03 -28.68
C VAL A 319 17.89 -18.33 -28.66
N MET A 320 16.63 -18.22 -28.20
CA MET A 320 15.75 -19.38 -28.11
C MET A 320 14.41 -19.16 -28.81
N PRO A 321 13.89 -20.16 -29.53
CA PRO A 321 12.59 -20.05 -30.17
C PRO A 321 11.48 -19.73 -29.16
N GLY A 322 10.72 -18.68 -29.40
CA GLY A 322 9.64 -18.23 -28.51
C GLY A 322 10.06 -17.39 -27.30
N TYR A 323 11.39 -17.23 -27.08
CA TYR A 323 11.95 -16.41 -25.98
C TYR A 323 12.97 -15.38 -26.43
N ASN A 324 13.30 -15.38 -27.73
CA ASN A 324 14.29 -14.49 -28.33
C ASN A 324 15.64 -14.46 -27.57
N GLN A 325 16.26 -13.31 -27.36
CA GLN A 325 17.53 -13.21 -26.63
C GLN A 325 17.32 -13.46 -25.14
N CYS A 326 18.21 -14.26 -24.57
CA CYS A 326 18.23 -14.63 -23.16
C CYS A 326 19.63 -14.43 -22.59
N VAL A 327 19.70 -13.97 -21.35
CA VAL A 327 20.96 -13.76 -20.62
C VAL A 327 20.94 -14.62 -19.36
N LEU A 328 21.96 -15.44 -19.16
CA LEU A 328 22.20 -16.20 -17.94
C LEU A 328 23.33 -15.54 -17.15
N VAL A 329 23.06 -15.14 -15.91
CA VAL A 329 24.04 -14.58 -14.98
C VAL A 329 24.25 -15.54 -13.82
N GLN A 330 25.51 -15.78 -13.46
CA GLN A 330 25.91 -16.58 -12.32
C GLN A 330 26.28 -15.71 -11.12
N HIS A 331 25.82 -16.12 -9.92
CA HIS A 331 26.06 -15.50 -8.63
C HIS A 331 26.52 -16.57 -7.63
N GLY A 332 27.72 -17.13 -7.84
CA GLY A 332 28.18 -18.33 -7.13
C GLY A 332 27.44 -19.58 -7.59
N ASN A 333 26.70 -20.24 -6.70
CA ASN A 333 25.83 -21.38 -7.04
C ASN A 333 24.38 -20.98 -7.34
N TYR A 334 24.09 -19.68 -7.40
CA TYR A 334 22.82 -19.18 -7.89
C TYR A 334 22.94 -18.68 -9.32
N PHE A 335 21.83 -18.78 -10.05
CA PHE A 335 21.74 -18.28 -11.41
C PHE A 335 20.45 -17.50 -11.61
N THR A 336 20.54 -16.40 -12.33
CA THR A 336 19.38 -15.63 -12.78
C THR A 336 19.29 -15.64 -14.29
N PHE A 337 18.08 -15.82 -14.81
CA PHE A 337 17.83 -15.97 -16.23
C PHE A 337 16.81 -14.95 -16.70
N TYR A 338 17.19 -14.16 -17.68
CA TYR A 338 16.42 -13.06 -18.25
C TYR A 338 16.12 -13.37 -19.70
N CYS A 339 14.88 -13.65 -20.05
CA CYS A 339 14.47 -14.01 -21.41
C CYS A 339 13.50 -12.99 -22.01
N LYS A 340 13.28 -13.09 -23.31
CA LYS A 340 12.48 -12.19 -24.14
C LYS A 340 13.09 -10.78 -24.19
N LEU A 341 14.41 -10.77 -24.37
CA LEU A 341 15.18 -9.55 -24.55
C LEU A 341 15.46 -9.29 -26.03
N ARG A 342 15.76 -8.04 -26.31
CA ARG A 342 16.41 -7.56 -27.55
C ARG A 342 17.50 -6.57 -27.18
N ASN A 343 18.42 -6.32 -28.13
CA ASN A 343 19.54 -5.39 -27.92
C ASN A 343 20.30 -5.68 -26.61
N VAL A 344 20.67 -6.96 -26.42
CA VAL A 344 21.47 -7.36 -25.27
C VAL A 344 22.82 -6.65 -25.34
N SER A 345 23.20 -5.94 -24.27
CA SER A 345 24.37 -5.07 -24.16
C SER A 345 25.57 -5.73 -23.47
N VAL A 346 25.42 -6.98 -23.05
CA VAL A 346 26.45 -7.75 -22.32
C VAL A 346 26.91 -8.97 -23.11
N LYS A 347 28.12 -9.45 -22.81
CA LYS A 347 28.74 -10.59 -23.46
C LYS A 347 29.03 -11.70 -22.45
N SER A 348 29.12 -12.95 -22.94
CA SER A 348 29.56 -14.09 -22.12
C SER A 348 30.95 -13.81 -21.48
N GLY A 349 31.10 -14.14 -20.21
CA GLY A 349 32.27 -13.87 -19.39
C GLY A 349 32.34 -12.48 -18.76
N GLN A 350 31.44 -11.56 -19.13
CA GLN A 350 31.44 -10.19 -18.60
C GLN A 350 30.93 -10.18 -17.15
N LYS A 351 31.63 -9.48 -16.27
CA LYS A 351 31.14 -9.14 -14.91
C LYS A 351 30.08 -8.07 -15.01
N VAL A 352 29.01 -8.24 -14.27
CA VAL A 352 27.88 -7.30 -14.20
C VAL A 352 27.58 -6.94 -12.75
N LYS A 353 27.11 -5.73 -12.55
CA LYS A 353 26.74 -5.17 -11.25
C LYS A 353 25.23 -5.15 -11.07
N THR A 354 24.80 -5.15 -9.83
CA THR A 354 23.40 -4.91 -9.44
C THR A 354 22.90 -3.62 -10.08
N GLY A 355 21.73 -3.68 -10.73
CA GLY A 355 21.13 -2.55 -11.44
C GLY A 355 21.70 -2.26 -12.83
N GLN A 356 22.78 -2.94 -13.26
CA GLN A 356 23.35 -2.79 -14.61
C GLN A 356 22.35 -3.28 -15.66
N GLN A 357 22.16 -2.52 -16.73
CA GLN A 357 21.30 -2.90 -17.84
C GLN A 357 21.91 -4.08 -18.61
N LEU A 358 21.08 -5.10 -18.87
CA LEU A 358 21.43 -6.28 -19.65
C LEU A 358 20.92 -6.20 -21.10
N GLY A 359 19.83 -5.50 -21.30
CA GLY A 359 19.16 -5.33 -22.56
C GLY A 359 17.83 -4.62 -22.39
N VAL A 360 16.93 -4.72 -23.37
CA VAL A 360 15.58 -4.20 -23.28
C VAL A 360 14.57 -5.32 -23.57
N VAL A 361 13.37 -5.24 -22.95
CA VAL A 361 12.34 -6.24 -23.20
C VAL A 361 11.88 -6.17 -24.66
N ASP A 362 11.67 -7.35 -25.26
CA ASP A 362 11.14 -7.50 -26.61
C ASP A 362 9.64 -7.78 -26.60
N THR A 363 9.02 -7.55 -27.75
CA THR A 363 7.61 -7.90 -28.02
C THR A 363 7.55 -9.14 -28.89
N ILE A 364 7.20 -10.29 -28.32
CA ILE A 364 7.12 -11.59 -29.00
C ILE A 364 5.65 -11.97 -29.13
N ASN A 365 5.19 -12.27 -30.34
CA ASN A 365 3.78 -12.58 -30.60
C ASN A 365 2.83 -11.53 -30.01
N LYS A 366 3.26 -10.26 -30.06
CA LYS A 366 2.53 -9.09 -29.54
C LYS A 366 2.35 -9.07 -28.01
N ASP A 367 3.01 -9.96 -27.29
CA ASP A 367 3.16 -9.93 -25.83
C ASP A 367 4.49 -9.27 -25.47
N THR A 368 4.43 -8.22 -24.64
CA THR A 368 5.61 -7.56 -24.09
C THR A 368 5.74 -7.92 -22.63
N GLN A 369 6.56 -8.92 -22.36
CA GLN A 369 6.81 -9.38 -20.99
C GLN A 369 8.22 -9.91 -20.86
N LEU A 370 8.86 -9.62 -19.73
CA LEU A 370 10.09 -10.27 -19.32
C LEU A 370 9.75 -11.63 -18.71
N HIS A 371 10.47 -12.68 -19.11
CA HIS A 371 10.45 -13.95 -18.40
C HIS A 371 11.72 -14.04 -17.56
N PHE A 372 11.54 -14.07 -16.23
CA PHE A 372 12.63 -14.04 -15.26
C PHE A 372 12.62 -15.28 -14.39
N GLN A 373 13.79 -15.91 -14.20
CA GLN A 373 13.95 -17.10 -13.37
C GLN A 373 15.10 -16.92 -12.39
N VAL A 374 14.98 -17.55 -11.22
CA VAL A 374 16.05 -17.73 -10.23
C VAL A 374 16.27 -19.22 -10.03
N TRP A 375 17.53 -19.66 -10.06
CA TRP A 375 17.91 -21.04 -9.85
C TRP A 375 18.93 -21.14 -8.74
N LYS A 376 18.82 -22.19 -7.92
CA LYS A 376 19.86 -22.62 -7.00
C LYS A 376 20.38 -23.96 -7.52
N ASP A 377 21.64 -24.00 -7.87
CA ASP A 377 22.23 -25.16 -8.57
C ASP A 377 21.37 -25.51 -9.81
N THR A 378 20.78 -26.69 -9.85
CA THR A 378 19.89 -27.15 -10.94
C THR A 378 18.40 -27.03 -10.61
N THR A 379 18.04 -26.39 -9.49
CA THR A 379 16.66 -26.33 -8.99
C THR A 379 16.09 -24.93 -9.15
N PRO A 380 15.01 -24.73 -9.93
CA PRO A 380 14.35 -23.44 -10.06
C PRO A 380 13.70 -23.03 -8.72
N GLN A 381 13.84 -21.76 -8.37
CA GLN A 381 13.28 -21.13 -7.19
C GLN A 381 12.16 -20.17 -7.58
N ASN A 382 11.21 -19.92 -6.68
CA ASN A 382 10.19 -18.89 -6.91
C ASN A 382 10.83 -17.48 -6.85
N PRO A 383 10.91 -16.74 -7.98
CA PRO A 383 11.56 -15.42 -7.99
C PRO A 383 10.89 -14.40 -7.08
N GLU A 384 9.57 -14.46 -6.88
CA GLU A 384 8.83 -13.53 -6.02
C GLU A 384 9.27 -13.60 -4.54
N SER A 385 9.87 -14.73 -4.13
CA SER A 385 10.43 -14.87 -2.77
C SER A 385 11.81 -14.24 -2.60
N TRP A 386 12.44 -13.77 -3.69
CA TRP A 386 13.77 -13.16 -3.71
C TRP A 386 13.72 -11.64 -3.92
N LEU A 387 12.68 -11.15 -4.59
CA LEU A 387 12.49 -9.75 -4.96
C LEU A 387 11.76 -8.99 -3.83
N LYS A 388 12.13 -7.71 -3.64
CA LYS A 388 11.55 -6.85 -2.59
C LYS A 388 10.24 -6.17 -3.01
#